data_0c2ba35b497b14b8afd264276653cf2d
#
_entry.id   0c2ba35b497b14b8afd264276653cf2d
#
_cell.length_a   1.000
_cell.length_b   1.000
_cell.length_c   1.000
_cell.angle_alpha   90.00
_cell.angle_beta   90.00
_cell.angle_gamma   90.00
#
_symmetry.space_group_name_H-M   'P 1'
#
loop_
_entity.id
_entity.type
_entity.pdbx_description
1 polymer ?
#
loop_
_entity_poly.entity_id
_entity_poly.type
_entity_poly.pdbx_seq_one_letter_code
_entity_poly.pdbx_strand_id
1 'polypeptide(L)'
;MLRRLVASLASATTAFALAVPAATVASASPVTWEDCPETVIREDATCGRTDAPLHRESPDGERISIGFIKLPATGAKKGTIFYNPGGPGGSNYATLGGPVFQFPAEIRRDYDIVGVEPRGLAGSTPVECDMEGAAAVPITEQLSSGGAISRNYCNAGYATSLTTDNNASDWEAVRAALGINRIDIIGLSYGTVLGSRYATLYPEHTGKVVLDSGLPPETFWGDILLAQSPLYLDNLYTFFGWVADNDEMYHLGDTPLKVYNAWAKKVFEESGTTPSVAPPAAQPGDMDPAFIPVNNAIAPHKAVADNFFNQLINGGNQSISPTLGLSRILMPQSWAWGYLASMIGGFTPAPTMEDVQGPEEAQELAMQSQIMQGLMICNENLSGANPTLLPAALWTSFVIGDIFWLAANSVASGMSCNGTAPVVTGIPLDGFGLVERPLQIQGTHDPQTPYSLYGSLADRMNSQVVTVEGYNHGWLGFNHPDVDKVVVDYFATGRASTEYVTVGLPTPVIANNTIESLKAQQR
;
A
#
# COMPACT_ATOMS: atom_id res chain seq x y z
N MET A 1 -16.71 -77.89 47.44
CA MET A 1 -16.31 -76.91 48.48
C MET A 1 -15.21 -76.03 47.89
N LEU A 2 -15.54 -74.79 47.64
CA LEU A 2 -14.74 -73.79 46.98
C LEU A 2 -13.68 -73.20 47.93
N ARG A 3 -12.42 -73.12 47.54
CA ARG A 3 -11.46 -72.19 48.13
C ARG A 3 -10.92 -71.27 47.07
N ARG A 4 -11.16 -69.98 47.28
CA ARG A 4 -10.69 -68.85 46.47
C ARG A 4 -9.21 -68.64 46.72
N LEU A 5 -8.40 -68.56 45.62
CA LEU A 5 -7.07 -67.99 45.63
C LEU A 5 -7.16 -66.61 44.99
N VAL A 6 -6.82 -65.59 45.78
CA VAL A 6 -6.64 -64.20 45.30
C VAL A 6 -5.16 -64.04 45.00
N ALA A 7 -4.84 -63.83 43.72
CA ALA A 7 -3.51 -63.45 43.29
C ALA A 7 -3.42 -61.93 43.14
N SER A 8 -2.57 -61.28 43.93
CA SER A 8 -2.27 -59.85 43.85
C SER A 8 -1.29 -59.61 42.72
N LEU A 9 -1.70 -58.95 41.65
CA LEU A 9 -0.81 -58.37 40.64
C LEU A 9 -0.39 -56.98 41.11
N ALA A 10 0.88 -56.82 41.43
CA ALA A 10 1.52 -55.51 41.60
C ALA A 10 1.90 -54.96 40.23
N SER A 11 1.17 -53.92 39.77
CA SER A 11 1.53 -53.18 38.54
C SER A 11 2.64 -52.19 38.87
N ALA A 12 3.85 -52.43 38.36
CA ALA A 12 4.92 -51.44 38.34
C ALA A 12 4.67 -50.44 37.19
N THR A 13 4.20 -49.26 37.54
CA THR A 13 4.13 -48.14 36.59
C THR A 13 5.50 -47.51 36.44
N THR A 14 6.21 -47.83 35.36
CA THR A 14 7.42 -47.12 34.94
C THR A 14 6.97 -45.80 34.30
N ALA A 15 7.18 -44.71 35.02
CA ALA A 15 6.99 -43.35 34.45
C ALA A 15 8.17 -43.09 33.47
N PHE A 16 7.87 -43.14 32.17
CA PHE A 16 8.74 -42.59 31.15
C PHE A 16 8.61 -41.08 31.21
N ALA A 17 9.56 -40.37 31.80
CA ALA A 17 9.70 -38.94 31.63
C ALA A 17 10.17 -38.70 30.19
N LEU A 18 9.25 -38.30 29.30
CA LEU A 18 9.58 -37.70 28.02
C LEU A 18 10.29 -36.39 28.33
N ALA A 19 11.61 -36.37 28.23
CA ALA A 19 12.37 -35.14 28.14
C ALA A 19 11.98 -34.47 26.82
N VAL A 20 11.11 -33.48 26.87
CA VAL A 20 10.89 -32.53 25.77
C VAL A 20 12.22 -31.80 25.62
N PRO A 21 12.92 -31.91 24.47
CA PRO A 21 14.11 -31.11 24.26
C PRO A 21 13.68 -29.65 24.39
N ALA A 22 14.30 -28.90 25.30
CA ALA A 22 14.16 -27.46 25.33
C ALA A 22 14.58 -26.96 23.95
N ALA A 23 13.63 -26.38 23.21
CA ALA A 23 13.95 -25.71 21.98
C ALA A 23 15.03 -24.69 22.34
N THR A 24 16.22 -24.84 21.79
CA THR A 24 17.28 -23.84 21.87
C THR A 24 16.73 -22.63 21.17
N VAL A 25 16.37 -21.59 21.93
CA VAL A 25 16.05 -20.29 21.39
C VAL A 25 17.28 -19.87 20.59
N ALA A 26 17.16 -19.83 19.27
CA ALA A 26 18.25 -19.36 18.43
C ALA A 26 18.62 -17.96 18.95
N SER A 27 19.91 -17.78 19.29
CA SER A 27 20.38 -16.48 19.79
C SER A 27 20.11 -15.44 18.73
N ALA A 28 19.41 -14.35 19.10
CA ALA A 28 19.15 -13.24 18.18
C ALA A 28 20.48 -12.71 17.62
N SER A 29 20.55 -12.47 16.31
CA SER A 29 21.71 -11.83 15.71
C SER A 29 21.89 -10.43 16.29
N PRO A 30 23.12 -9.97 16.55
CA PRO A 30 23.34 -8.63 17.10
C PRO A 30 22.93 -7.56 16.09
N VAL A 31 22.58 -6.38 16.60
CA VAL A 31 22.39 -5.19 15.77
C VAL A 31 23.76 -4.63 15.37
N THR A 32 23.94 -4.37 14.09
CA THR A 32 25.01 -3.53 13.56
C THR A 32 24.41 -2.15 13.28
N TRP A 33 24.84 -1.13 14.04
CA TRP A 33 24.44 0.25 13.81
C TRP A 33 25.27 0.83 12.68
N GLU A 34 24.64 1.66 11.83
CA GLU A 34 25.24 2.24 10.65
C GLU A 34 24.70 3.65 10.40
N ASP A 35 25.37 4.41 9.53
CA ASP A 35 24.87 5.70 9.07
C ASP A 35 23.60 5.47 8.26
N CYS A 36 22.61 6.36 8.47
CA CYS A 36 21.38 6.28 7.68
C CYS A 36 21.64 6.60 6.21
N PRO A 37 20.88 6.00 5.27
CA PRO A 37 20.93 6.39 3.86
C PRO A 37 20.63 7.88 3.65
N GLU A 38 21.10 8.47 2.54
CA GLU A 38 20.88 9.89 2.23
C GLU A 38 19.40 10.27 2.09
N THR A 39 18.54 9.30 1.80
CA THR A 39 17.08 9.49 1.77
C THR A 39 16.48 9.78 3.15
N VAL A 40 17.20 9.52 4.22
CA VAL A 40 16.80 9.84 5.60
C VAL A 40 17.33 11.22 5.97
N ILE A 41 16.46 12.21 5.93
CA ILE A 41 16.82 13.63 6.23
C ILE A 41 16.55 14.02 7.69
N ARG A 42 16.03 13.10 8.52
CA ARG A 42 15.74 13.36 9.94
C ARG A 42 16.98 13.17 10.79
N GLU A 43 17.38 14.23 11.48
CA GLU A 43 18.56 14.22 12.37
C GLU A 43 18.38 13.36 13.63
N ASP A 44 17.12 13.12 14.06
CA ASP A 44 16.78 12.30 15.22
C ASP A 44 16.68 10.79 14.90
N ALA A 45 16.86 10.40 13.64
CA ALA A 45 16.83 9.01 13.23
C ALA A 45 18.15 8.29 13.49
N THR A 46 18.06 7.00 13.78
CA THR A 46 19.20 6.07 13.80
C THR A 46 18.89 4.86 12.93
N CYS A 47 19.88 4.34 12.23
CA CYS A 47 19.74 3.20 11.35
C CYS A 47 20.63 2.05 11.79
N GLY A 48 20.18 0.84 11.52
CA GLY A 48 20.92 -0.37 11.83
C GLY A 48 20.40 -1.55 11.03
N ARG A 49 21.11 -2.67 11.16
CA ARG A 49 20.71 -3.93 10.53
C ARG A 49 20.96 -5.12 11.42
N THR A 50 20.29 -6.20 11.14
CA THR A 50 20.47 -7.51 11.74
C THR A 50 20.25 -8.60 10.69
N ASP A 51 20.71 -9.83 10.98
CA ASP A 51 20.44 -10.94 10.08
C ASP A 51 19.10 -11.61 10.42
N ALA A 52 18.37 -12.00 9.38
CA ALA A 52 17.15 -12.79 9.46
C ALA A 52 17.26 -14.05 8.56
N PRO A 53 16.51 -15.11 8.84
CA PRO A 53 16.44 -16.28 7.96
C PRO A 53 15.86 -15.90 6.59
N LEU A 54 16.41 -16.43 5.51
CA LEU A 54 15.84 -16.28 4.17
C LEU A 54 14.40 -16.81 4.12
N HIS A 55 14.16 -17.96 4.73
CA HIS A 55 12.84 -18.59 4.85
C HIS A 55 12.51 -18.85 6.32
N ARG A 56 11.34 -18.41 6.77
CA ARG A 56 10.86 -18.59 8.15
C ARG A 56 10.83 -20.05 8.59
N GLU A 57 10.49 -20.95 7.66
CA GLU A 57 10.43 -22.39 7.89
C GLU A 57 11.81 -23.04 8.09
N SER A 58 12.89 -22.32 7.76
CA SER A 58 14.29 -22.78 7.86
C SER A 58 15.11 -21.79 8.69
N PRO A 59 14.85 -21.64 9.99
CA PRO A 59 15.47 -20.61 10.83
C PRO A 59 17.00 -20.74 10.94
N ASP A 60 17.54 -21.94 10.76
CA ASP A 60 18.98 -22.24 10.76
C ASP A 60 19.58 -22.27 9.33
N GLY A 61 18.79 -21.93 8.31
CA GLY A 61 19.21 -21.92 6.91
C GLY A 61 19.97 -20.68 6.50
N GLU A 62 19.92 -20.37 5.20
CA GLU A 62 20.49 -19.17 4.62
C GLU A 62 19.93 -17.92 5.30
N ARG A 63 20.78 -16.92 5.51
CA ARG A 63 20.42 -15.67 6.17
C ARG A 63 20.62 -14.49 5.23
N ILE A 64 19.79 -13.48 5.43
CA ILE A 64 19.83 -12.20 4.72
C ILE A 64 19.96 -11.07 5.74
N SER A 65 20.45 -9.91 5.28
CA SER A 65 20.55 -8.72 6.10
C SER A 65 19.27 -7.89 6.00
N ILE A 66 18.71 -7.52 7.14
CA ILE A 66 17.50 -6.71 7.27
C ILE A 66 17.85 -5.40 7.95
N GLY A 67 17.62 -4.30 7.23
CA GLY A 67 17.80 -2.94 7.74
C GLY A 67 16.57 -2.43 8.48
N PHE A 68 16.78 -1.43 9.31
CA PHE A 68 15.69 -0.71 9.98
C PHE A 68 16.08 0.71 10.31
N ILE A 69 15.09 1.59 10.36
CA ILE A 69 15.19 2.95 10.90
C ILE A 69 14.49 3.00 12.25
N LYS A 70 15.07 3.75 13.19
CA LYS A 70 14.51 3.97 14.51
C LYS A 70 14.46 5.46 14.81
N LEU A 71 13.29 5.95 15.21
CA LEU A 71 13.06 7.27 15.76
C LEU A 71 12.88 7.13 17.27
N PRO A 72 13.78 7.62 18.12
CA PRO A 72 13.65 7.51 19.56
C PRO A 72 12.49 8.36 20.09
N ALA A 73 11.86 7.92 21.19
CA ALA A 73 10.87 8.72 21.89
C ALA A 73 11.49 10.05 22.35
N THR A 74 10.74 11.15 22.18
CA THR A 74 11.22 12.49 22.59
C THR A 74 11.02 12.79 24.07
N GLY A 75 10.32 11.90 24.80
CA GLY A 75 10.05 11.99 26.23
C GLY A 75 10.30 10.69 26.97
N ALA A 76 9.52 10.43 28.02
CA ALA A 76 9.63 9.18 28.79
C ALA A 76 9.03 8.01 28.02
N LYS A 77 9.89 7.17 27.45
CA LYS A 77 9.48 6.01 26.64
C LYS A 77 8.54 5.08 27.41
N LYS A 78 7.39 4.78 26.80
CA LYS A 78 6.40 3.82 27.29
C LYS A 78 6.44 2.47 26.54
N GLY A 79 6.89 2.48 25.28
CA GLY A 79 6.91 1.30 24.42
C GLY A 79 7.67 1.51 23.12
N THR A 80 7.56 0.54 22.23
CA THR A 80 8.11 0.63 20.87
C THR A 80 7.01 0.24 19.88
N ILE A 81 6.79 1.07 18.89
CA ILE A 81 5.87 0.85 17.78
C ILE A 81 6.66 0.41 16.56
N PHE A 82 6.27 -0.73 15.95
CA PHE A 82 6.72 -1.08 14.62
C PHE A 82 5.72 -0.56 13.59
N TYR A 83 6.24 0.15 12.60
CA TYR A 83 5.45 0.81 11.55
C TYR A 83 5.75 0.21 10.19
N ASN A 84 4.72 0.12 9.34
CA ASN A 84 4.86 -0.19 7.92
C ASN A 84 3.93 0.67 7.06
N PRO A 85 4.46 1.38 6.04
CA PRO A 85 3.69 2.27 5.17
C PRO A 85 2.83 1.54 4.12
N GLY A 86 2.98 0.22 3.99
CA GLY A 86 2.24 -0.56 2.99
C GLY A 86 2.97 -0.74 1.66
N GLY A 87 2.22 -0.69 0.61
CA GLY A 87 2.62 -1.02 -0.76
C GLY A 87 1.96 -2.31 -1.25
N PRO A 88 2.60 -3.52 -1.18
CA PRO A 88 3.91 -3.87 -0.59
C PRO A 88 5.09 -3.14 -1.24
N GLY A 89 6.22 -3.07 -0.53
CA GLY A 89 7.44 -2.43 -1.06
C GLY A 89 7.60 -0.94 -0.71
N GLY A 90 6.76 -0.39 0.16
CA GLY A 90 6.98 0.95 0.70
C GLY A 90 8.21 0.98 1.60
N SER A 91 9.18 1.87 1.29
CA SER A 91 10.39 2.03 2.09
C SER A 91 10.10 2.73 3.41
N ASN A 92 10.54 2.14 4.51
CA ASN A 92 10.49 2.76 5.84
C ASN A 92 11.54 3.87 5.97
N TYR A 93 12.70 3.75 5.34
CA TYR A 93 13.68 4.82 5.32
C TYR A 93 13.11 6.08 4.68
N ALA A 94 12.46 5.95 3.51
CA ALA A 94 11.86 7.09 2.83
C ALA A 94 10.65 7.66 3.61
N THR A 95 9.81 6.81 4.21
CA THR A 95 8.60 7.26 4.91
C THR A 95 8.90 7.88 6.26
N LEU A 96 9.62 7.17 7.14
CA LEU A 96 9.94 7.66 8.49
C LEU A 96 11.07 8.66 8.49
N GLY A 97 12.03 8.54 7.56
CA GLY A 97 13.16 9.46 7.40
C GLY A 97 12.81 10.71 6.60
N GLY A 98 11.70 10.68 5.87
CA GLY A 98 11.24 11.78 5.02
C GLY A 98 10.44 12.87 5.77
N PRO A 99 10.08 13.95 5.06
CA PRO A 99 9.43 15.12 5.68
C PRO A 99 7.89 15.01 5.73
N VAL A 100 7.29 14.10 4.96
CA VAL A 100 5.83 14.12 4.70
C VAL A 100 5.03 13.48 5.83
N PHE A 101 5.44 12.27 6.24
CA PHE A 101 4.72 11.51 7.25
C PHE A 101 5.13 11.92 8.67
N GLN A 102 4.16 12.23 9.53
CA GLN A 102 4.43 12.65 10.90
C GLN A 102 3.44 12.04 11.89
N PHE A 103 3.94 11.27 12.84
CA PHE A 103 3.11 10.80 13.96
C PHE A 103 2.65 11.96 14.86
N PRO A 104 1.48 11.83 15.50
CA PRO A 104 1.05 12.74 16.56
C PRO A 104 2.12 12.94 17.63
N ALA A 105 2.20 14.16 18.16
CA ALA A 105 3.24 14.55 19.14
C ALA A 105 3.25 13.65 20.39
N GLU A 106 2.08 13.19 20.83
CA GLU A 106 1.91 12.28 21.97
C GLU A 106 2.53 10.91 21.69
N ILE A 107 2.34 10.39 20.47
CA ILE A 107 2.98 9.13 20.04
C ILE A 107 4.49 9.29 19.98
N ARG A 108 4.98 10.37 19.36
CA ARG A 108 6.43 10.65 19.29
C ARG A 108 7.07 10.89 20.64
N ARG A 109 6.32 11.47 21.59
CA ARG A 109 6.81 11.67 22.96
C ARG A 109 6.99 10.35 23.72
N ASP A 110 6.03 9.42 23.55
CA ASP A 110 5.87 8.27 24.43
C ASP A 110 6.46 6.97 23.86
N TYR A 111 6.73 6.89 22.54
CA TYR A 111 7.13 5.66 21.87
C TYR A 111 8.37 5.84 21.00
N ASP A 112 9.29 4.86 21.06
CA ASP A 112 10.22 4.65 19.96
C ASP A 112 9.43 4.16 18.75
N ILE A 113 9.74 4.65 17.54
CA ILE A 113 9.15 4.16 16.30
C ILE A 113 10.24 3.40 15.54
N VAL A 114 9.95 2.18 15.12
CA VAL A 114 10.87 1.35 14.32
C VAL A 114 10.18 1.02 13.01
N GLY A 115 10.83 1.33 11.91
CA GLY A 115 10.45 0.88 10.58
C GLY A 115 11.45 -0.14 10.07
N VAL A 116 11.00 -1.39 9.92
CA VAL A 116 11.84 -2.46 9.34
C VAL A 116 11.78 -2.33 7.83
N GLU A 117 12.93 -2.10 7.20
CA GLU A 117 13.00 -1.99 5.75
C GLU A 117 12.68 -3.33 5.11
N PRO A 118 11.71 -3.39 4.20
CA PRO A 118 11.33 -4.65 3.59
C PRO A 118 12.49 -5.36 2.92
N ARG A 119 12.56 -6.70 3.06
CA ARG A 119 13.44 -7.52 2.23
C ARG A 119 13.16 -7.26 0.76
N GLY A 120 14.17 -7.22 -0.08
CA GLY A 120 14.06 -6.89 -1.50
C GLY A 120 14.38 -5.43 -1.82
N LEU A 121 14.44 -4.52 -0.85
CA LEU A 121 14.85 -3.13 -1.01
C LEU A 121 16.32 -2.91 -0.61
N ALA A 122 16.94 -1.85 -1.14
CA ALA A 122 18.36 -1.52 -0.91
C ALA A 122 18.73 -1.37 0.58
N GLY A 123 17.82 -0.90 1.41
CA GLY A 123 18.05 -0.77 2.86
C GLY A 123 18.16 -2.11 3.58
N SER A 124 17.62 -3.19 3.00
CA SER A 124 17.82 -4.59 3.40
C SER A 124 18.66 -5.31 2.34
N THR A 125 18.65 -6.65 2.30
CA THR A 125 19.19 -7.38 1.15
C THR A 125 18.31 -7.10 -0.06
N PRO A 126 18.78 -6.42 -1.12
CA PRO A 126 17.98 -6.09 -2.29
C PRO A 126 17.68 -7.31 -3.14
N VAL A 127 16.57 -7.29 -3.89
CA VAL A 127 16.35 -8.26 -4.95
C VAL A 127 17.10 -7.80 -6.21
N GLU A 128 17.95 -8.67 -6.73
CA GLU A 128 18.70 -8.42 -7.95
C GLU A 128 18.01 -9.09 -9.13
N CYS A 129 17.72 -8.31 -10.17
CA CYS A 129 17.06 -8.76 -11.39
C CYS A 129 17.80 -8.27 -12.64
N ASP A 130 17.93 -9.12 -13.62
CA ASP A 130 18.41 -8.77 -14.97
C ASP A 130 17.25 -8.14 -15.78
N MET A 131 17.05 -6.84 -15.60
CA MET A 131 15.99 -6.11 -16.28
C MET A 131 16.27 -5.93 -17.80
N GLU A 132 17.55 -5.91 -18.22
CA GLU A 132 17.91 -5.83 -19.64
C GLU A 132 17.58 -7.14 -20.34
N GLY A 133 17.92 -8.28 -19.74
CA GLY A 133 17.54 -9.59 -20.24
C GLY A 133 16.03 -9.77 -20.31
N ALA A 134 15.30 -9.32 -19.27
CA ALA A 134 13.84 -9.36 -19.26
C ALA A 134 13.21 -8.48 -20.37
N ALA A 135 13.74 -7.28 -20.61
CA ALA A 135 13.27 -6.38 -21.67
C ALA A 135 13.56 -6.89 -23.08
N ALA A 136 14.61 -7.70 -23.26
CA ALA A 136 15.00 -8.27 -24.55
C ALA A 136 14.10 -9.43 -25.02
N VAL A 137 13.26 -9.98 -24.12
CA VAL A 137 12.37 -11.10 -24.45
C VAL A 137 11.25 -10.62 -25.39
N PRO A 138 10.97 -11.32 -26.51
CA PRO A 138 9.88 -10.98 -27.41
C PRO A 138 8.54 -10.89 -26.69
N ILE A 139 7.70 -9.92 -27.08
CA ILE A 139 6.38 -9.69 -26.45
C ILE A 139 5.50 -10.95 -26.46
N THR A 140 5.62 -11.79 -27.48
CA THR A 140 4.89 -13.06 -27.58
C THR A 140 5.32 -14.07 -26.52
N GLU A 141 6.59 -14.09 -26.18
CA GLU A 141 7.13 -14.92 -25.12
C GLU A 141 6.84 -14.28 -23.77
N GLN A 142 6.94 -12.95 -23.66
CA GLN A 142 6.43 -12.21 -22.49
C GLN A 142 4.96 -12.50 -22.22
N LEU A 143 4.09 -12.58 -23.19
CA LEU A 143 2.68 -12.90 -23.04
C LEU A 143 2.43 -14.38 -22.74
N SER A 144 3.30 -15.29 -23.11
CA SER A 144 3.16 -16.73 -22.89
C SER A 144 3.84 -17.25 -21.62
N SER A 145 4.88 -16.55 -21.16
CA SER A 145 5.66 -16.91 -19.99
C SER A 145 5.59 -15.89 -18.82
N GLY A 146 5.04 -14.67 -19.01
CA GLY A 146 4.74 -13.43 -18.27
C GLY A 146 5.37 -13.30 -16.89
N GLY A 147 4.73 -13.44 -15.72
CA GLY A 147 5.34 -13.23 -14.41
C GLY A 147 6.46 -14.23 -14.05
N ALA A 148 6.55 -15.38 -14.74
CA ALA A 148 7.73 -16.22 -14.71
C ALA A 148 8.99 -15.44 -15.14
N ILE A 149 8.85 -14.43 -16.00
CA ILE A 149 9.97 -13.59 -16.40
C ILE A 149 10.55 -12.87 -15.19
N SER A 150 9.74 -12.19 -14.37
CA SER A 150 10.22 -11.49 -13.19
C SER A 150 10.97 -12.44 -12.25
N ARG A 151 10.44 -13.63 -11.97
CA ARG A 151 11.12 -14.63 -11.14
C ARG A 151 12.35 -15.25 -11.82
N ASN A 152 12.28 -15.48 -13.14
CA ASN A 152 13.37 -16.11 -13.90
C ASN A 152 14.56 -15.16 -14.13
N TYR A 153 14.31 -13.86 -14.18
CA TYR A 153 15.35 -12.84 -14.34
C TYR A 153 15.82 -12.24 -13.02
N CYS A 154 15.26 -12.67 -11.89
CA CYS A 154 15.74 -12.35 -10.57
C CYS A 154 16.41 -13.58 -9.94
N ASN A 155 17.15 -13.38 -8.85
CA ASN A 155 17.58 -14.49 -8.01
C ASN A 155 16.35 -15.27 -7.53
N ALA A 156 16.05 -16.40 -8.16
CA ALA A 156 14.78 -17.10 -8.03
C ALA A 156 14.49 -17.56 -6.59
N GLY A 157 15.50 -18.04 -5.86
CA GLY A 157 15.38 -18.46 -4.45
C GLY A 157 15.00 -17.28 -3.56
N TYR A 158 15.62 -16.15 -3.78
CA TYR A 158 15.35 -14.91 -3.05
C TYR A 158 14.00 -14.29 -3.46
N ALA A 159 13.73 -14.19 -4.77
CA ALA A 159 12.48 -13.62 -5.29
C ALA A 159 11.23 -14.34 -4.74
N THR A 160 11.26 -15.66 -4.58
CA THR A 160 10.16 -16.44 -4.00
C THR A 160 10.05 -16.30 -2.48
N SER A 161 11.07 -15.79 -1.80
CA SER A 161 11.03 -15.50 -0.36
C SER A 161 10.33 -14.18 -0.02
N LEU A 162 10.03 -13.33 -1.01
CA LEU A 162 9.31 -12.07 -0.84
C LEU A 162 7.83 -12.38 -0.55
N THR A 163 7.51 -12.61 0.72
CA THR A 163 6.16 -12.95 1.21
C THR A 163 5.86 -12.25 2.52
N THR A 164 4.58 -12.10 2.83
CA THR A 164 4.12 -11.52 4.10
C THR A 164 4.64 -12.30 5.32
N ASP A 165 4.67 -13.62 5.25
CA ASP A 165 5.17 -14.49 6.33
C ASP A 165 6.65 -14.26 6.63
N ASN A 166 7.47 -14.13 5.60
CA ASN A 166 8.88 -13.87 5.76
C ASN A 166 9.16 -12.43 6.22
N ASN A 167 8.41 -11.44 5.73
CA ASN A 167 8.49 -10.06 6.25
C ASN A 167 8.09 -9.97 7.74
N ALA A 168 7.09 -10.74 8.19
CA ALA A 168 6.74 -10.83 9.60
C ALA A 168 7.87 -11.48 10.44
N SER A 169 8.58 -12.47 9.88
CA SER A 169 9.77 -13.05 10.50
C SER A 169 10.95 -12.06 10.59
N ASP A 170 11.09 -11.16 9.62
CA ASP A 170 12.08 -10.08 9.67
C ASP A 170 11.80 -9.12 10.83
N TRP A 171 10.54 -8.77 11.04
CA TRP A 171 10.13 -7.96 12.18
C TRP A 171 10.50 -8.64 13.51
N GLU A 172 10.28 -9.95 13.61
CA GLU A 172 10.65 -10.71 14.81
C GLU A 172 12.18 -10.74 15.02
N ALA A 173 12.95 -10.87 13.95
CA ALA A 173 14.41 -10.82 14.02
C ALA A 173 14.90 -9.45 14.53
N VAL A 174 14.36 -8.35 14.00
CA VAL A 174 14.70 -6.99 14.44
C VAL A 174 14.23 -6.75 15.87
N ARG A 175 13.01 -7.18 16.25
CA ARG A 175 12.53 -7.08 17.64
C ARG A 175 13.47 -7.77 18.62
N ALA A 176 13.85 -9.00 18.30
CA ALA A 176 14.72 -9.80 19.15
C ALA A 176 16.14 -9.23 19.24
N ALA A 177 16.70 -8.75 18.11
CA ALA A 177 18.02 -8.10 18.06
C ALA A 177 18.06 -6.80 18.88
N LEU A 178 16.97 -6.02 18.88
CA LEU A 178 16.82 -4.82 19.70
C LEU A 178 16.54 -5.12 21.18
N GLY A 179 16.37 -6.38 21.58
CA GLY A 179 16.07 -6.79 22.95
C GLY A 179 14.68 -6.32 23.44
N ILE A 180 13.73 -6.09 22.52
CA ILE A 180 12.39 -5.61 22.82
C ILE A 180 11.52 -6.82 23.16
N ASN A 181 10.89 -6.82 24.34
CA ASN A 181 10.04 -7.94 24.75
C ASN A 181 8.72 -7.98 23.95
N ARG A 182 8.07 -6.83 23.74
CA ARG A 182 6.79 -6.69 23.05
C ARG A 182 6.78 -5.40 22.24
N ILE A 183 6.23 -5.47 21.04
CA ILE A 183 6.03 -4.30 20.16
C ILE A 183 4.55 -3.95 20.06
N ASP A 184 4.25 -2.67 19.97
CA ASP A 184 3.00 -2.17 19.42
C ASP A 184 3.15 -2.06 17.90
N ILE A 185 2.03 -2.03 17.18
CA ILE A 185 2.04 -2.08 15.71
C ILE A 185 1.18 -0.95 15.16
N ILE A 186 1.66 -0.27 14.13
CA ILE A 186 0.87 0.58 13.25
C ILE A 186 1.15 0.15 11.81
N GLY A 187 0.14 -0.38 11.14
CA GLY A 187 0.21 -0.75 9.74
C GLY A 187 -0.72 0.09 8.89
N LEU A 188 -0.21 0.65 7.79
CA LEU A 188 -0.99 1.35 6.78
C LEU A 188 -1.14 0.45 5.54
N SER A 189 -2.36 0.36 4.96
CA SER A 189 -2.57 -0.35 3.69
C SER A 189 -2.12 -1.83 3.78
N TYR A 190 -1.24 -2.31 2.88
CA TYR A 190 -0.61 -3.63 3.02
C TYR A 190 0.02 -3.85 4.40
N GLY A 191 0.51 -2.80 5.05
CA GLY A 191 1.04 -2.88 6.41
C GLY A 191 0.02 -3.39 7.44
N THR A 192 -1.29 -3.28 7.16
CA THR A 192 -2.34 -3.86 7.99
C THR A 192 -2.32 -5.38 7.95
N VAL A 193 -2.05 -5.97 6.79
CA VAL A 193 -1.91 -7.42 6.65
C VAL A 193 -0.61 -7.91 7.26
N LEU A 194 0.50 -7.21 7.01
CA LEU A 194 1.80 -7.54 7.60
C LEU A 194 1.74 -7.48 9.14
N GLY A 195 1.20 -6.38 9.71
CA GLY A 195 1.04 -6.22 11.15
C GLY A 195 0.10 -7.25 11.76
N SER A 196 -1.02 -7.55 11.09
CA SER A 196 -1.95 -8.61 11.51
C SER A 196 -1.31 -9.99 11.45
N ARG A 197 -0.49 -10.25 10.43
CA ARG A 197 0.22 -11.52 10.30
C ARG A 197 1.29 -11.69 11.37
N TYR A 198 2.05 -10.62 11.68
CA TYR A 198 2.98 -10.62 12.80
C TYR A 198 2.23 -10.92 14.12
N ALA A 199 1.15 -10.20 14.38
CA ALA A 199 0.35 -10.39 15.59
C ALA A 199 -0.23 -11.82 15.72
N THR A 200 -0.58 -12.44 14.59
CA THR A 200 -1.04 -13.83 14.54
C THR A 200 0.09 -14.84 14.83
N LEU A 201 1.29 -14.58 14.31
CA LEU A 201 2.45 -15.49 14.48
C LEU A 201 3.10 -15.35 15.86
N TYR A 202 3.10 -14.13 16.42
CA TYR A 202 3.82 -13.79 17.65
C TYR A 202 2.91 -13.02 18.64
N PRO A 203 1.76 -13.59 19.04
CA PRO A 203 0.80 -12.88 19.91
C PRO A 203 1.40 -12.50 21.27
N GLU A 204 2.34 -13.30 21.81
CA GLU A 204 3.04 -13.03 23.05
C GLU A 204 3.99 -11.83 22.98
N HIS A 205 4.47 -11.50 21.76
CA HIS A 205 5.34 -10.35 21.50
C HIS A 205 4.56 -9.13 20.96
N THR A 206 3.22 -9.24 20.86
CA THR A 206 2.36 -8.19 20.31
C THR A 206 1.62 -7.45 21.41
N GLY A 207 1.72 -6.12 21.40
CA GLY A 207 0.96 -5.19 22.22
C GLY A 207 -0.29 -4.67 21.51
N LYS A 208 -0.44 -3.35 21.45
CA LYS A 208 -1.55 -2.68 20.73
C LYS A 208 -1.30 -2.70 19.23
N VAL A 209 -2.38 -2.82 18.45
CA VAL A 209 -2.31 -2.89 16.98
C VAL A 209 -3.27 -1.88 16.39
N VAL A 210 -2.77 -1.01 15.52
CA VAL A 210 -3.54 -0.07 14.69
C VAL A 210 -3.43 -0.50 13.23
N LEU A 211 -4.57 -0.68 12.59
CA LEU A 211 -4.74 -1.11 11.20
C LEU A 211 -5.41 0.04 10.43
N ASP A 212 -4.59 0.89 9.82
CA ASP A 212 -5.07 2.05 9.07
C ASP A 212 -5.29 1.68 7.60
N SER A 213 -6.50 1.88 7.10
CA SER A 213 -6.87 1.52 5.73
C SER A 213 -6.66 0.02 5.45
N GLY A 214 -7.48 -0.81 6.11
CA GLY A 214 -7.33 -2.26 6.17
C GLY A 214 -7.60 -3.00 4.87
N LEU A 215 -6.79 -4.02 4.58
CA LEU A 215 -6.89 -4.89 3.41
C LEU A 215 -7.24 -6.33 3.82
N PRO A 216 -8.23 -6.97 3.19
CA PRO A 216 -8.52 -8.38 3.38
C PRO A 216 -7.60 -9.25 2.50
N PRO A 217 -6.73 -10.11 3.10
CA PRO A 217 -5.72 -10.83 2.32
C PRO A 217 -6.29 -11.87 1.34
N GLU A 218 -7.52 -12.34 1.55
CA GLU A 218 -8.17 -13.28 0.64
C GLU A 218 -8.49 -12.69 -0.75
N THR A 219 -8.51 -11.36 -0.87
CA THR A 219 -8.72 -10.65 -2.15
C THR A 219 -7.43 -10.32 -2.88
N PHE A 220 -6.28 -10.73 -2.34
CA PHE A 220 -4.98 -10.47 -2.94
C PHE A 220 -4.81 -11.27 -4.24
N TRP A 221 -4.40 -10.66 -5.36
CA TRP A 221 -4.33 -9.19 -5.54
C TRP A 221 -5.32 -8.77 -6.64
N GLY A 222 -5.71 -9.72 -7.51
CA GLY A 222 -6.56 -9.44 -8.67
C GLY A 222 -7.89 -8.80 -8.29
N ASP A 223 -8.59 -9.38 -7.30
CA ASP A 223 -9.92 -8.91 -6.90
C ASP A 223 -9.88 -7.52 -6.27
N ILE A 224 -8.89 -7.24 -5.41
CA ILE A 224 -8.79 -5.92 -4.78
C ILE A 224 -8.44 -4.84 -5.81
N LEU A 225 -7.52 -5.11 -6.74
CA LEU A 225 -7.17 -4.16 -7.79
C LEU A 225 -8.36 -3.86 -8.72
N LEU A 226 -9.17 -4.87 -9.05
CA LEU A 226 -10.42 -4.67 -9.80
C LEU A 226 -11.43 -3.81 -9.02
N ALA A 227 -11.54 -4.02 -7.69
CA ALA A 227 -12.42 -3.22 -6.84
C ALA A 227 -11.93 -1.77 -6.66
N GLN A 228 -10.64 -1.51 -6.75
CA GLN A 228 -10.05 -0.16 -6.65
C GLN A 228 -10.40 0.73 -7.85
N SER A 229 -10.34 0.18 -9.08
CA SER A 229 -10.42 0.99 -10.32
C SER A 229 -11.65 1.87 -10.42
N PRO A 230 -12.90 1.41 -10.16
CA PRO A 230 -14.07 2.27 -10.16
C PRO A 230 -14.03 3.35 -9.08
N LEU A 231 -13.47 3.06 -7.89
CA LEU A 231 -13.40 4.02 -6.80
C LEU A 231 -12.40 5.16 -7.06
N TYR A 232 -11.32 4.88 -7.80
CA TYR A 232 -10.43 5.94 -8.27
C TYR A 232 -11.15 6.89 -9.24
N LEU A 233 -12.01 6.36 -10.10
CA LEU A 233 -12.82 7.19 -11.01
C LEU A 233 -13.90 7.96 -10.24
N ASP A 234 -14.53 7.36 -9.24
CA ASP A 234 -15.50 8.06 -8.38
C ASP A 234 -14.85 9.24 -7.66
N ASN A 235 -13.62 9.05 -7.11
CA ASN A 235 -12.87 10.14 -6.51
C ASN A 235 -12.48 11.21 -7.53
N LEU A 236 -12.11 10.83 -8.75
CA LEU A 236 -11.81 11.78 -9.82
C LEU A 236 -13.05 12.60 -10.21
N TYR A 237 -14.23 11.99 -10.29
CA TYR A 237 -15.47 12.72 -10.55
C TYR A 237 -15.85 13.62 -9.37
N THR A 238 -15.62 13.18 -8.15
CA THR A 238 -15.81 14.04 -6.97
C THR A 238 -14.84 15.22 -6.97
N PHE A 239 -13.57 15.00 -7.35
CA PHE A 239 -12.59 16.06 -7.56
C PHE A 239 -13.07 17.10 -8.59
N PHE A 240 -13.61 16.67 -9.75
CA PHE A 240 -14.15 17.62 -10.74
C PHE A 240 -15.31 18.43 -10.18
N GLY A 241 -16.18 17.81 -9.38
CA GLY A 241 -17.27 18.52 -8.68
C GLY A 241 -16.75 19.54 -7.67
N TRP A 242 -15.81 19.13 -6.83
CA TRP A 242 -15.19 19.98 -5.84
C TRP A 242 -14.46 21.19 -6.47
N VAL A 243 -13.76 20.99 -7.59
CA VAL A 243 -13.13 22.09 -8.33
C VAL A 243 -14.19 23.04 -8.92
N ALA A 244 -15.28 22.51 -9.47
CA ALA A 244 -16.38 23.31 -10.02
C ALA A 244 -17.06 24.16 -8.95
N ASP A 245 -17.27 23.61 -7.75
CA ASP A 245 -17.81 24.36 -6.60
C ASP A 245 -16.88 25.49 -6.13
N ASN A 246 -15.60 25.45 -6.55
CA ASN A 246 -14.57 26.44 -6.23
C ASN A 246 -14.04 27.18 -7.48
N ASP A 247 -14.88 27.35 -8.53
CA ASP A 247 -14.49 27.98 -9.78
C ASP A 247 -13.99 29.43 -9.62
N GLU A 248 -14.48 30.16 -8.64
CA GLU A 248 -13.96 31.51 -8.30
C GLU A 248 -12.45 31.51 -8.00
N MET A 249 -11.91 30.38 -7.51
CA MET A 249 -10.49 30.20 -7.17
C MET A 249 -9.69 29.61 -8.33
N TYR A 250 -10.21 28.55 -8.97
CA TYR A 250 -9.42 27.75 -9.92
C TYR A 250 -9.65 28.15 -11.39
N HIS A 251 -10.76 28.84 -11.72
CA HIS A 251 -11.14 29.29 -13.06
C HIS A 251 -11.15 28.17 -14.12
N LEU A 252 -11.59 26.96 -13.72
CA LEU A 252 -11.66 25.78 -14.57
C LEU A 252 -13.06 25.45 -15.08
N GLY A 253 -14.07 26.21 -14.61
CA GLY A 253 -15.48 26.07 -14.94
C GLY A 253 -16.34 25.68 -13.76
N ASP A 254 -17.61 26.15 -13.79
CA ASP A 254 -18.60 26.03 -12.73
C ASP A 254 -19.45 24.73 -12.81
N THR A 255 -19.02 23.78 -13.63
CA THR A 255 -19.63 22.44 -13.73
C THR A 255 -18.55 21.35 -13.82
N PRO A 256 -18.81 20.11 -13.34
CA PRO A 256 -17.87 19.01 -13.44
C PRO A 256 -17.40 18.72 -14.87
N LEU A 257 -18.28 18.88 -15.88
CA LEU A 257 -17.94 18.67 -17.28
C LEU A 257 -16.98 19.73 -17.81
N LYS A 258 -17.15 21.00 -17.41
CA LYS A 258 -16.20 22.08 -17.80
C LYS A 258 -14.82 21.83 -17.20
N VAL A 259 -14.75 21.45 -15.93
CA VAL A 259 -13.49 21.08 -15.26
C VAL A 259 -12.83 19.88 -15.95
N TYR A 260 -13.60 18.81 -16.23
CA TYR A 260 -13.12 17.69 -17.02
C TYR A 260 -12.54 18.11 -18.36
N ASN A 261 -13.21 19.00 -19.08
CA ASN A 261 -12.74 19.48 -20.39
C ASN A 261 -11.40 20.23 -20.28
N ALA A 262 -11.22 21.04 -19.23
CA ALA A 262 -9.95 21.71 -18.95
C ALA A 262 -8.84 20.69 -18.61
N TRP A 263 -9.13 19.72 -17.78
CA TRP A 263 -8.24 18.61 -17.44
C TRP A 263 -7.88 17.77 -18.68
N ALA A 264 -8.86 17.33 -19.47
CA ALA A 264 -8.66 16.54 -20.67
C ALA A 264 -7.84 17.29 -21.75
N LYS A 265 -8.05 18.61 -21.86
CA LYS A 265 -7.24 19.47 -22.73
C LYS A 265 -5.78 19.47 -22.28
N LYS A 266 -5.52 19.59 -20.98
CA LYS A 266 -4.16 19.54 -20.42
C LYS A 266 -3.48 18.20 -20.71
N VAL A 267 -4.21 17.09 -20.50
CA VAL A 267 -3.72 15.74 -20.85
C VAL A 267 -3.38 15.63 -22.32
N PHE A 268 -4.22 16.19 -23.21
CA PHE A 268 -3.97 16.19 -24.65
C PHE A 268 -2.72 17.00 -25.02
N GLU A 269 -2.53 18.17 -24.44
CA GLU A 269 -1.37 19.05 -24.68
C GLU A 269 -0.06 18.34 -24.27
N GLU A 270 -0.08 17.51 -23.23
CA GLU A 270 1.07 16.78 -22.69
C GLU A 270 1.36 15.49 -23.45
N SER A 271 0.35 14.79 -23.96
CA SER A 271 0.47 13.41 -24.45
C SER A 271 0.11 13.19 -25.92
N GLY A 272 -0.46 14.22 -26.60
CA GLY A 272 -0.94 14.11 -27.97
C GLY A 272 -2.21 13.29 -28.13
N THR A 273 -2.85 12.87 -27.03
CA THR A 273 -4.14 12.15 -27.04
C THR A 273 -5.04 12.57 -25.90
N THR A 274 -6.35 12.45 -26.10
CA THR A 274 -7.34 12.67 -25.04
C THR A 274 -7.32 11.50 -24.04
N PRO A 275 -7.66 11.74 -22.75
CA PRO A 275 -7.82 10.65 -21.80
C PRO A 275 -8.96 9.68 -22.21
N SER A 276 -8.80 8.40 -21.93
CA SER A 276 -9.84 7.38 -22.14
C SER A 276 -10.96 7.44 -21.10
N VAL A 277 -10.76 8.19 -20.03
CA VAL A 277 -11.74 8.39 -18.95
C VAL A 277 -13.00 9.05 -19.51
N ALA A 278 -14.17 8.47 -19.21
CA ALA A 278 -15.44 9.02 -19.62
C ALA A 278 -15.67 10.42 -19.00
N PRO A 279 -16.21 11.40 -19.75
CA PRO A 279 -16.57 12.68 -19.15
C PRO A 279 -17.74 12.54 -18.16
N PRO A 280 -17.82 13.40 -17.14
CA PRO A 280 -19.02 13.55 -16.32
C PRO A 280 -20.25 13.85 -17.19
N ALA A 281 -21.43 13.47 -16.70
CA ALA A 281 -22.67 13.77 -17.37
C ALA A 281 -22.85 15.29 -17.53
N ALA A 282 -23.19 15.72 -18.74
CA ALA A 282 -23.55 17.13 -18.97
C ALA A 282 -24.81 17.50 -18.19
N GLN A 283 -24.84 18.75 -17.72
CA GLN A 283 -25.94 19.33 -16.96
C GLN A 283 -26.35 20.69 -17.53
N PRO A 284 -27.48 21.30 -17.08
CA PRO A 284 -27.85 22.63 -17.49
C PRO A 284 -26.71 23.64 -17.25
N GLY A 285 -26.37 24.42 -18.29
CA GLY A 285 -25.22 25.34 -18.28
C GLY A 285 -23.99 24.82 -19.05
N ASP A 286 -23.93 23.53 -19.35
CA ASP A 286 -22.85 22.96 -20.18
C ASP A 286 -23.15 23.10 -21.67
N MET A 287 -24.44 22.93 -22.06
CA MET A 287 -24.94 22.98 -23.42
C MET A 287 -26.45 23.22 -23.45
N ASP A 288 -27.02 23.33 -24.65
CA ASP A 288 -28.46 23.39 -24.81
C ASP A 288 -29.12 22.13 -24.20
N PRO A 289 -30.13 22.29 -23.32
CA PRO A 289 -30.78 21.17 -22.63
C PRO A 289 -31.32 20.06 -23.56
N ALA A 290 -31.69 20.39 -24.78
CA ALA A 290 -32.20 19.44 -25.77
C ALA A 290 -31.12 18.39 -26.19
N PHE A 291 -29.84 18.74 -26.11
CA PHE A 291 -28.74 17.87 -26.51
C PHE A 291 -28.13 17.08 -25.33
N ILE A 292 -28.43 17.43 -24.07
CA ILE A 292 -27.87 16.77 -22.89
C ILE A 292 -28.07 15.24 -22.90
N PRO A 293 -29.28 14.69 -23.16
CA PRO A 293 -29.47 13.22 -23.15
C PRO A 293 -28.64 12.49 -24.22
N VAL A 294 -28.54 13.09 -25.41
CA VAL A 294 -27.75 12.52 -26.51
C VAL A 294 -26.25 12.57 -26.19
N ASN A 295 -25.78 13.71 -25.68
CA ASN A 295 -24.38 13.85 -25.26
C ASN A 295 -24.01 12.81 -24.20
N ASN A 296 -24.81 12.67 -23.15
CA ASN A 296 -24.53 11.76 -22.04
C ASN A 296 -24.52 10.29 -22.47
N ALA A 297 -25.28 9.94 -23.51
CA ALA A 297 -25.26 8.60 -24.08
C ALA A 297 -24.01 8.34 -24.94
N ILE A 298 -23.49 9.34 -25.63
CA ILE A 298 -22.42 9.17 -26.63
C ILE A 298 -21.02 9.47 -26.02
N ALA A 299 -20.93 10.44 -25.13
CA ALA A 299 -19.66 10.99 -24.65
C ALA A 299 -18.70 9.94 -24.04
N PRO A 300 -19.14 8.93 -23.26
CA PRO A 300 -18.26 7.89 -22.76
C PRO A 300 -17.58 7.07 -23.87
N HIS A 301 -18.36 6.71 -24.91
CA HIS A 301 -17.83 5.95 -26.04
C HIS A 301 -16.91 6.81 -26.92
N LYS A 302 -17.26 8.09 -27.07
CA LYS A 302 -16.44 9.05 -27.80
C LYS A 302 -15.08 9.26 -27.16
N ALA A 303 -14.98 9.33 -25.83
CA ALA A 303 -13.70 9.51 -25.14
C ALA A 303 -12.71 8.37 -25.47
N VAL A 304 -13.16 7.13 -25.40
CA VAL A 304 -12.35 5.95 -25.76
C VAL A 304 -11.99 5.95 -27.25
N ALA A 305 -12.94 6.30 -28.13
CA ALA A 305 -12.69 6.34 -29.57
C ALA A 305 -11.69 7.46 -29.93
N ASP A 306 -11.87 8.66 -29.39
CA ASP A 306 -10.96 9.79 -29.62
C ASP A 306 -9.54 9.46 -29.12
N ASN A 307 -9.42 8.83 -27.93
CA ASN A 307 -8.15 8.36 -27.41
C ASN A 307 -7.47 7.41 -28.40
N PHE A 308 -8.16 6.35 -28.82
CA PHE A 308 -7.64 5.37 -29.76
C PHE A 308 -7.20 5.97 -31.11
N PHE A 309 -8.06 6.81 -31.73
CA PHE A 309 -7.74 7.43 -33.00
C PHE A 309 -6.60 8.44 -32.91
N ASN A 310 -6.53 9.22 -31.82
CA ASN A 310 -5.41 10.13 -31.60
C ASN A 310 -4.07 9.40 -31.43
N GLN A 311 -4.08 8.27 -30.73
CA GLN A 311 -2.87 7.43 -30.63
C GLN A 311 -2.46 6.89 -32.01
N LEU A 312 -3.42 6.40 -32.78
CA LEU A 312 -3.14 5.83 -34.12
C LEU A 312 -2.65 6.88 -35.13
N ILE A 313 -3.24 8.09 -35.12
CA ILE A 313 -2.95 9.14 -36.11
C ILE A 313 -1.77 10.01 -35.68
N ASN A 314 -1.70 10.38 -34.40
CA ASN A 314 -0.74 11.35 -33.88
C ASN A 314 0.43 10.70 -33.14
N GLY A 315 0.40 9.36 -32.91
CA GLY A 315 1.39 8.69 -32.08
C GLY A 315 1.30 9.08 -30.61
N GLY A 316 0.16 9.63 -30.15
CA GLY A 316 -0.04 10.05 -28.77
C GLY A 316 -0.04 8.85 -27.81
N ASN A 317 0.29 9.10 -26.53
CA ASN A 317 0.24 8.10 -25.47
C ASN A 317 -0.17 8.78 -24.15
N GLN A 318 -1.42 8.55 -23.70
CA GLN A 318 -1.91 9.20 -22.48
C GLN A 318 -1.09 8.87 -21.22
N SER A 319 -0.40 7.73 -21.17
CA SER A 319 0.36 7.31 -19.99
C SER A 319 1.58 8.19 -19.71
N ILE A 320 2.03 9.00 -20.69
CA ILE A 320 3.13 9.95 -20.49
C ILE A 320 2.68 11.32 -19.95
N SER A 321 1.36 11.58 -19.83
CA SER A 321 0.86 12.84 -19.30
C SER A 321 1.13 12.94 -17.80
N PRO A 322 1.90 13.94 -17.32
CA PRO A 322 2.07 14.21 -15.90
C PRO A 322 0.75 14.49 -15.19
N THR A 323 -0.16 15.25 -15.84
CA THR A 323 -1.49 15.56 -15.29
C THR A 323 -2.31 14.29 -15.05
N LEU A 324 -2.32 13.36 -16.00
CA LEU A 324 -3.04 12.09 -15.84
C LEU A 324 -2.40 11.22 -14.75
N GLY A 325 -1.07 11.10 -14.76
CA GLY A 325 -0.32 10.35 -13.74
C GLY A 325 -0.56 10.89 -12.32
N LEU A 326 -0.45 12.21 -12.15
CA LEU A 326 -0.74 12.86 -10.87
C LEU A 326 -2.21 12.69 -10.45
N SER A 327 -3.16 12.72 -11.38
CA SER A 327 -4.56 12.44 -11.05
C SER A 327 -4.69 11.04 -10.44
N ARG A 328 -4.01 10.02 -11.01
CA ARG A 328 -4.05 8.66 -10.44
C ARG A 328 -3.42 8.57 -9.05
N ILE A 329 -2.29 9.29 -8.83
CA ILE A 329 -1.55 9.29 -7.56
C ILE A 329 -2.30 10.06 -6.47
N LEU A 330 -2.91 11.21 -6.81
CA LEU A 330 -3.48 12.15 -5.83
C LEU A 330 -4.96 11.89 -5.52
N MET A 331 -5.69 11.10 -6.32
CA MET A 331 -7.09 10.80 -6.01
C MET A 331 -7.31 10.17 -4.63
N PRO A 332 -6.43 9.29 -4.11
CA PRO A 332 -6.54 8.79 -2.75
C PRO A 332 -5.98 9.74 -1.68
N GLN A 333 -5.71 11.00 -2.01
CA GLN A 333 -5.10 11.99 -1.12
C GLN A 333 -5.82 13.33 -1.26
N SER A 334 -7.05 13.43 -0.72
CA SER A 334 -7.89 14.63 -0.93
C SER A 334 -7.22 15.93 -0.45
N TRP A 335 -6.36 15.86 0.57
CA TRP A 335 -5.57 17.00 1.04
C TRP A 335 -4.65 17.59 -0.06
N ALA A 336 -4.31 16.83 -1.10
CA ALA A 336 -3.48 17.29 -2.22
C ALA A 336 -4.29 17.73 -3.46
N TRP A 337 -5.62 17.68 -3.43
CA TRP A 337 -6.46 18.06 -4.58
C TRP A 337 -6.29 19.52 -5.00
N GLY A 338 -6.03 20.42 -4.04
CA GLY A 338 -5.75 21.82 -4.34
C GLY A 338 -4.50 22.01 -5.20
N TYR A 339 -3.48 21.17 -5.03
CA TYR A 339 -2.29 21.19 -5.88
C TYR A 339 -2.61 20.76 -7.32
N LEU A 340 -3.35 19.67 -7.51
CA LEU A 340 -3.76 19.21 -8.85
C LEU A 340 -4.62 20.26 -9.57
N ALA A 341 -5.59 20.84 -8.86
CA ALA A 341 -6.44 21.90 -9.42
C ALA A 341 -5.62 23.14 -9.81
N SER A 342 -4.67 23.56 -8.97
CA SER A 342 -3.78 24.69 -9.24
C SER A 342 -2.88 24.45 -10.47
N MET A 343 -2.40 23.21 -10.64
CA MET A 343 -1.60 22.82 -11.79
C MET A 343 -2.42 22.81 -13.09
N ILE A 344 -3.65 22.28 -13.06
CA ILE A 344 -4.55 22.30 -14.22
C ILE A 344 -4.90 23.74 -14.59
N GLY A 345 -5.16 24.61 -13.60
CA GLY A 345 -5.47 26.03 -13.78
C GLY A 345 -4.26 26.89 -14.20
N GLY A 346 -3.06 26.33 -14.24
CA GLY A 346 -1.84 27.06 -14.63
C GLY A 346 -1.28 27.98 -13.53
N PHE A 347 -1.77 27.89 -12.30
CA PHE A 347 -1.23 28.63 -11.14
C PHE A 347 0.09 28.04 -10.64
N THR A 348 0.26 26.74 -10.82
CA THR A 348 1.46 25.99 -10.45
C THR A 348 2.00 25.28 -11.68
N PRO A 349 3.32 25.34 -11.97
CA PRO A 349 3.87 24.59 -13.07
C PRO A 349 3.67 23.09 -12.86
N ALA A 350 3.45 22.35 -13.96
CA ALA A 350 3.51 20.91 -13.91
C ALA A 350 4.94 20.50 -13.51
N PRO A 351 5.10 19.46 -12.67
CA PRO A 351 6.44 18.97 -12.34
C PRO A 351 7.13 18.49 -13.62
N THR A 352 8.41 18.77 -13.72
CA THR A 352 9.25 18.19 -14.78
C THR A 352 9.48 16.69 -14.52
N MET A 353 9.97 15.96 -15.50
CA MET A 353 10.38 14.56 -15.29
C MET A 353 11.47 14.45 -14.22
N GLU A 354 12.37 15.43 -14.14
CA GLU A 354 13.39 15.51 -13.10
C GLU A 354 12.78 15.74 -11.70
N ASP A 355 11.77 16.61 -11.60
CA ASP A 355 11.04 16.83 -10.34
C ASP A 355 10.27 15.59 -9.87
N VAL A 356 9.70 14.81 -10.81
CA VAL A 356 8.94 13.57 -10.52
C VAL A 356 9.89 12.41 -10.18
N GLN A 357 10.99 12.30 -10.91
CA GLN A 357 11.95 11.21 -10.72
C GLN A 357 12.84 11.43 -9.51
N GLY A 358 13.15 12.69 -9.19
CA GLY A 358 14.08 13.03 -8.12
C GLY A 358 15.53 12.62 -8.41
N PRO A 359 16.39 12.61 -7.39
CA PRO A 359 17.77 12.15 -7.51
C PRO A 359 17.85 10.68 -8.00
N GLU A 360 18.98 10.29 -8.59
CA GLU A 360 19.21 8.94 -9.13
C GLU A 360 18.92 7.84 -8.11
N GLU A 361 19.30 8.04 -6.85
CA GLU A 361 19.03 7.11 -5.75
C GLU A 361 17.52 6.94 -5.45
N ALA A 362 16.75 8.03 -5.56
CA ALA A 362 15.29 7.96 -5.39
C ALA A 362 14.62 7.20 -6.55
N GLN A 363 15.15 7.36 -7.77
CA GLN A 363 14.69 6.62 -8.95
C GLN A 363 15.00 5.13 -8.83
N GLU A 364 16.21 4.79 -8.36
CA GLU A 364 16.60 3.41 -8.11
C GLU A 364 15.72 2.76 -7.03
N LEU A 365 15.49 3.46 -5.92
CA LEU A 365 14.60 2.99 -4.85
C LEU A 365 13.16 2.79 -5.36
N ALA A 366 12.64 3.71 -6.18
CA ALA A 366 11.32 3.58 -6.77
C ALA A 366 11.22 2.37 -7.71
N MET A 367 12.25 2.13 -8.53
CA MET A 367 12.32 0.96 -9.40
C MET A 367 12.38 -0.35 -8.58
N GLN A 368 13.23 -0.43 -7.56
CA GLN A 368 13.31 -1.58 -6.66
C GLN A 368 11.98 -1.83 -5.95
N SER A 369 11.32 -0.77 -5.48
CA SER A 369 9.99 -0.86 -4.88
C SER A 369 8.95 -1.45 -5.84
N GLN A 370 8.95 -1.04 -7.10
CA GLN A 370 8.05 -1.59 -8.12
C GLN A 370 8.35 -3.06 -8.44
N ILE A 371 9.62 -3.43 -8.54
CA ILE A 371 10.03 -4.83 -8.75
C ILE A 371 9.58 -5.70 -7.57
N MET A 372 9.90 -5.28 -6.35
CA MET A 372 9.50 -5.98 -5.13
C MET A 372 7.98 -6.11 -5.04
N GLN A 373 7.24 -5.02 -5.29
CA GLN A 373 5.77 -5.04 -5.30
C GLN A 373 5.23 -6.05 -6.31
N GLY A 374 5.75 -6.05 -7.54
CA GLY A 374 5.35 -7.00 -8.59
C GLY A 374 5.62 -8.45 -8.18
N LEU A 375 6.79 -8.74 -7.61
CA LEU A 375 7.14 -10.07 -7.12
C LEU A 375 6.22 -10.51 -5.98
N MET A 376 5.96 -9.66 -4.99
CA MET A 376 5.06 -9.98 -3.88
C MET A 376 3.61 -10.17 -4.35
N ILE A 377 3.13 -9.33 -5.26
CA ILE A 377 1.81 -9.50 -5.88
C ILE A 377 1.71 -10.89 -6.53
N CYS A 378 2.72 -11.30 -7.30
CA CYS A 378 2.70 -12.60 -7.95
C CYS A 378 2.92 -13.79 -7.00
N ASN A 379 3.71 -13.59 -5.93
CA ASN A 379 3.93 -14.62 -4.91
C ASN A 379 2.67 -14.87 -4.07
N GLU A 380 1.80 -13.87 -3.93
CA GLU A 380 0.63 -13.89 -3.04
C GLU A 380 -0.68 -13.55 -3.78
N ASN A 381 -0.80 -13.81 -5.10
CA ASN A 381 -2.05 -13.59 -5.85
C ASN A 381 -3.09 -14.67 -5.50
N LEU A 382 -3.72 -14.54 -4.33
CA LEU A 382 -4.63 -15.54 -3.77
C LEU A 382 -5.99 -15.58 -4.47
N SER A 383 -6.43 -14.49 -5.13
CA SER A 383 -7.64 -14.47 -5.96
C SER A 383 -7.47 -15.27 -7.26
N GLY A 384 -6.23 -15.60 -7.61
CA GLY A 384 -5.90 -16.35 -8.81
C GLY A 384 -6.01 -15.53 -10.10
N ALA A 385 -5.70 -16.18 -11.22
CA ALA A 385 -5.80 -15.56 -12.54
C ALA A 385 -7.14 -15.88 -13.22
N ASN A 386 -7.77 -14.86 -13.81
CA ASN A 386 -8.95 -15.02 -14.67
C ASN A 386 -8.59 -14.71 -16.13
N PRO A 387 -8.23 -15.71 -16.95
CA PRO A 387 -7.82 -15.50 -18.34
C PRO A 387 -8.89 -14.85 -19.23
N THR A 388 -10.17 -14.84 -18.82
CA THR A 388 -11.23 -14.16 -19.58
C THR A 388 -11.06 -12.64 -19.60
N LEU A 389 -10.27 -12.08 -18.69
CA LEU A 389 -9.90 -10.67 -18.63
C LEU A 389 -8.69 -10.32 -19.52
N LEU A 390 -8.02 -11.30 -20.13
CA LEU A 390 -6.85 -11.05 -20.98
C LEU A 390 -7.11 -10.06 -22.13
N PRO A 391 -8.24 -10.11 -22.85
CA PRO A 391 -8.54 -9.10 -23.87
C PRO A 391 -8.62 -7.66 -23.29
N ALA A 392 -9.21 -7.50 -22.10
CA ALA A 392 -9.25 -6.20 -21.41
C ALA A 392 -7.85 -5.75 -20.98
N ALA A 393 -7.03 -6.66 -20.45
CA ALA A 393 -5.66 -6.37 -20.06
C ALA A 393 -4.81 -5.91 -21.27
N LEU A 394 -4.90 -6.61 -22.41
CA LEU A 394 -4.21 -6.22 -23.63
C LEU A 394 -4.69 -4.86 -24.15
N TRP A 395 -6.01 -4.64 -24.12
CA TRP A 395 -6.60 -3.37 -24.54
C TRP A 395 -6.11 -2.19 -23.68
N THR A 396 -6.20 -2.32 -22.36
CA THR A 396 -5.81 -1.26 -21.43
C THR A 396 -4.30 -1.01 -21.42
N SER A 397 -3.48 -2.06 -21.63
CA SER A 397 -2.02 -1.92 -21.58
C SER A 397 -1.39 -1.44 -22.88
N PHE A 398 -1.86 -1.98 -24.03
CA PHE A 398 -1.16 -1.80 -25.30
C PHE A 398 -1.93 -0.97 -26.32
N VAL A 399 -3.24 -0.76 -26.13
CA VAL A 399 -4.07 -0.05 -27.10
C VAL A 399 -4.40 1.36 -26.61
N ILE A 400 -4.93 1.51 -25.38
CA ILE A 400 -5.37 2.81 -24.88
C ILE A 400 -4.49 3.38 -23.77
N GLY A 401 -3.64 2.57 -23.12
CA GLY A 401 -2.77 3.03 -22.04
C GLY A 401 -3.55 3.55 -20.82
N ASP A 402 -4.67 2.90 -20.45
CA ASP A 402 -5.54 3.34 -19.37
C ASP A 402 -4.94 3.03 -18.00
N ILE A 403 -4.35 4.04 -17.36
CA ILE A 403 -3.66 3.89 -16.08
C ILE A 403 -4.59 3.57 -14.89
N PHE A 404 -5.90 3.79 -15.00
CA PHE A 404 -6.85 3.45 -13.95
C PHE A 404 -7.23 1.96 -13.95
N TRP A 405 -7.14 1.29 -15.10
CA TRP A 405 -7.50 -0.11 -15.26
C TRP A 405 -6.32 -1.04 -15.58
N LEU A 406 -5.17 -0.48 -15.97
CA LEU A 406 -4.01 -1.26 -16.43
C LEU A 406 -3.56 -2.28 -15.39
N ALA A 407 -3.26 -1.85 -14.17
CA ALA A 407 -2.77 -2.74 -13.12
C ALA A 407 -3.81 -3.79 -12.74
N ALA A 408 -5.08 -3.39 -12.61
CA ALA A 408 -6.18 -4.27 -12.26
C ALA A 408 -6.38 -5.39 -13.30
N ASN A 409 -6.53 -5.02 -14.56
CA ASN A 409 -6.71 -6.00 -15.64
C ASN A 409 -5.48 -6.89 -15.83
N SER A 410 -4.28 -6.34 -15.72
CA SER A 410 -3.04 -7.10 -15.91
C SER A 410 -2.82 -8.15 -14.82
N VAL A 411 -3.07 -7.81 -13.56
CA VAL A 411 -2.93 -8.75 -12.44
C VAL A 411 -4.08 -9.76 -12.43
N ALA A 412 -5.33 -9.29 -12.54
CA ALA A 412 -6.50 -10.16 -12.48
C ALA A 412 -6.59 -11.13 -13.65
N SER A 413 -6.13 -10.76 -14.86
CA SER A 413 -6.04 -11.68 -15.99
C SER A 413 -4.92 -12.73 -15.86
N GLY A 414 -3.97 -12.51 -14.95
CA GLY A 414 -2.73 -13.27 -14.84
C GLY A 414 -1.62 -12.77 -15.78
N MET A 415 -1.85 -11.74 -16.58
CA MET A 415 -0.85 -11.21 -17.51
C MET A 415 0.40 -10.72 -16.77
N SER A 416 0.28 -9.97 -15.68
CA SER A 416 1.43 -9.50 -14.89
C SER A 416 2.22 -10.61 -14.22
N CYS A 417 1.55 -11.70 -13.83
CA CYS A 417 2.19 -12.83 -13.15
C CYS A 417 2.44 -14.02 -14.07
N ASN A 418 2.01 -13.94 -15.33
CA ASN A 418 2.23 -14.94 -16.37
C ASN A 418 1.61 -16.29 -16.13
N GLY A 419 0.48 -16.33 -15.46
CA GLY A 419 -0.14 -17.58 -15.09
C GLY A 419 0.70 -18.40 -14.10
N THR A 420 1.78 -17.84 -13.53
CA THR A 420 2.50 -18.52 -12.43
C THR A 420 1.62 -18.57 -11.20
N ALA A 421 1.59 -19.74 -10.55
CA ALA A 421 0.89 -19.90 -9.30
C ALA A 421 1.56 -19.08 -8.17
N PRO A 422 0.80 -18.60 -7.20
CA PRO A 422 1.36 -18.03 -5.98
C PRO A 422 2.23 -19.05 -5.25
N VAL A 423 3.21 -18.56 -4.48
CA VAL A 423 4.08 -19.43 -3.67
C VAL A 423 3.47 -19.75 -2.31
N VAL A 424 2.41 -19.05 -1.94
CA VAL A 424 1.63 -19.29 -0.71
C VAL A 424 0.19 -19.67 -1.06
N THR A 425 -0.47 -20.41 -0.18
CA THR A 425 -1.87 -20.84 -0.35
C THR A 425 -2.85 -19.98 0.45
N GLY A 426 -2.36 -19.03 1.25
CA GLY A 426 -3.15 -18.12 2.06
C GLY A 426 -2.30 -17.37 3.08
N ILE A 427 -2.87 -16.33 3.66
CA ILE A 427 -2.30 -15.55 4.75
C ILE A 427 -3.27 -15.63 5.94
N PRO A 428 -3.16 -16.67 6.80
CA PRO A 428 -4.04 -16.83 7.96
C PRO A 428 -3.86 -15.70 8.96
N LEU A 429 -4.97 -15.10 9.40
CA LEU A 429 -5.00 -14.04 10.40
C LEU A 429 -5.90 -14.46 11.56
N ASP A 430 -5.46 -14.17 12.80
CA ASP A 430 -6.21 -14.43 14.03
C ASP A 430 -5.82 -13.42 15.11
N GLY A 431 -6.74 -12.54 15.46
CA GLY A 431 -6.58 -11.52 16.50
C GLY A 431 -7.19 -11.90 17.85
N PHE A 432 -7.85 -13.05 17.96
CA PHE A 432 -8.56 -13.44 19.19
C PHE A 432 -7.63 -13.79 20.36
N GLY A 433 -6.36 -14.10 20.09
CA GLY A 433 -5.33 -14.34 21.10
C GLY A 433 -4.67 -13.08 21.65
N LEU A 434 -4.96 -11.90 21.10
CA LEU A 434 -4.34 -10.64 21.51
C LEU A 434 -4.92 -10.12 22.83
N VAL A 435 -4.08 -9.49 23.66
CA VAL A 435 -4.49 -8.89 24.94
C VAL A 435 -5.46 -7.73 24.72
N GLU A 436 -5.14 -6.88 23.74
CA GLU A 436 -5.98 -5.74 23.35
C GLU A 436 -6.54 -5.99 21.94
N ARG A 437 -7.82 -5.71 21.75
CA ARG A 437 -8.46 -5.78 20.44
C ARG A 437 -7.84 -4.71 19.53
N PRO A 438 -7.37 -5.06 18.30
CA PRO A 438 -6.86 -4.08 17.36
C PRO A 438 -7.84 -2.93 17.09
N LEU A 439 -7.30 -1.76 16.81
CA LEU A 439 -8.05 -0.63 16.25
C LEU A 439 -7.92 -0.69 14.73
N GLN A 440 -9.03 -0.77 14.00
CA GLN A 440 -9.06 -0.65 12.55
C GLN A 440 -9.72 0.67 12.16
N ILE A 441 -9.03 1.48 11.34
CA ILE A 441 -9.51 2.74 10.79
C ILE A 441 -9.82 2.51 9.31
N GLN A 442 -11.03 2.87 8.86
CA GLN A 442 -11.46 2.59 7.50
C GLN A 442 -12.20 3.77 6.86
N GLY A 443 -11.66 4.26 5.73
CA GLY A 443 -12.24 5.35 4.96
C GLY A 443 -13.41 4.91 4.07
N THR A 444 -14.48 5.70 4.02
CA THR A 444 -15.68 5.38 3.21
C THR A 444 -15.43 5.52 1.71
N HIS A 445 -14.54 6.43 1.32
CA HIS A 445 -14.18 6.72 -0.09
C HIS A 445 -12.70 6.48 -0.36
N ASP A 446 -12.08 5.57 0.40
CA ASP A 446 -10.71 5.13 0.12
C ASP A 446 -10.70 4.26 -1.14
N PRO A 447 -10.05 4.69 -2.25
CA PRO A 447 -10.05 3.93 -3.48
C PRO A 447 -9.03 2.78 -3.47
N GLN A 448 -8.08 2.76 -2.51
CA GLN A 448 -7.05 1.72 -2.43
C GLN A 448 -7.45 0.57 -1.53
N THR A 449 -8.23 0.84 -0.49
CA THR A 449 -8.76 -0.18 0.42
C THR A 449 -10.28 -0.04 0.51
N PRO A 450 -11.00 -0.57 -0.49
CA PRO A 450 -12.44 -0.36 -0.63
C PRO A 450 -13.22 -0.64 0.65
N TYR A 451 -14.02 0.34 1.10
CA TYR A 451 -14.81 0.22 2.32
C TYR A 451 -15.72 -1.02 2.32
N SER A 452 -16.19 -1.45 1.16
CA SER A 452 -17.01 -2.67 1.02
C SER A 452 -16.29 -3.97 1.42
N LEU A 453 -14.97 -3.96 1.54
CA LEU A 453 -14.15 -5.16 1.78
C LEU A 453 -13.56 -5.25 3.20
N TYR A 454 -13.60 -4.17 4.00
CA TYR A 454 -12.90 -4.10 5.29
C TYR A 454 -13.33 -5.14 6.33
N GLY A 455 -14.59 -5.60 6.25
CA GLY A 455 -15.21 -6.41 7.31
C GLY A 455 -14.48 -7.74 7.55
N SER A 456 -13.96 -8.38 6.51
CA SER A 456 -13.23 -9.64 6.65
C SER A 456 -11.96 -9.51 7.51
N LEU A 457 -11.16 -8.43 7.33
CA LEU A 457 -10.01 -8.17 8.18
C LEU A 457 -10.45 -7.87 9.62
N ALA A 458 -11.48 -7.04 9.79
CA ALA A 458 -12.01 -6.68 11.09
C ALA A 458 -12.49 -7.90 11.88
N ASP A 459 -13.21 -8.80 11.23
CA ASP A 459 -13.72 -10.03 11.86
C ASP A 459 -12.59 -10.97 12.28
N ARG A 460 -11.62 -11.21 11.39
CA ARG A 460 -10.46 -12.08 11.67
C ARG A 460 -9.59 -11.56 12.80
N MET A 461 -9.36 -10.26 12.82
CA MET A 461 -8.54 -9.61 13.84
C MET A 461 -9.34 -9.25 15.10
N ASN A 462 -10.66 -9.50 15.13
CA ASN A 462 -11.54 -9.07 16.23
C ASN A 462 -11.40 -7.58 16.53
N SER A 463 -11.30 -6.76 15.50
CA SER A 463 -10.96 -5.34 15.61
C SER A 463 -12.10 -4.49 16.17
N GLN A 464 -11.74 -3.36 16.79
CA GLN A 464 -12.62 -2.22 17.02
C GLN A 464 -12.54 -1.36 15.77
N VAL A 465 -13.64 -1.13 15.06
CA VAL A 465 -13.63 -0.40 13.79
C VAL A 465 -14.03 1.05 14.03
N VAL A 466 -13.27 1.97 13.44
CA VAL A 466 -13.62 3.38 13.32
C VAL A 466 -13.77 3.71 11.85
N THR A 467 -14.99 4.06 11.46
CA THR A 467 -15.30 4.53 10.11
C THR A 467 -14.93 6.00 9.98
N VAL A 468 -14.19 6.34 8.94
CA VAL A 468 -13.86 7.73 8.60
C VAL A 468 -14.57 8.11 7.31
N GLU A 469 -15.47 9.09 7.36
CA GLU A 469 -16.09 9.65 6.17
C GLU A 469 -15.14 10.62 5.50
N GLY A 470 -14.59 10.24 4.36
CA GLY A 470 -13.61 11.06 3.63
C GLY A 470 -12.95 10.31 2.47
N TYR A 471 -12.07 11.01 1.76
CA TYR A 471 -11.52 10.63 0.44
C TYR A 471 -10.01 10.37 0.49
N ASN A 472 -9.51 9.82 1.59
CA ASN A 472 -8.08 9.54 1.76
C ASN A 472 -7.81 8.05 1.88
N HIS A 473 -6.62 7.67 1.46
CA HIS A 473 -5.95 6.41 1.79
C HIS A 473 -4.89 6.69 2.84
N GLY A 474 -5.06 6.13 4.02
CA GLY A 474 -4.27 6.48 5.20
C GLY A 474 -4.80 7.74 5.89
N TRP A 475 -4.91 7.65 7.21
CA TRP A 475 -5.51 8.69 8.03
C TRP A 475 -4.56 9.22 9.09
N LEU A 476 -3.85 8.31 9.76
CA LEU A 476 -2.90 8.66 10.80
C LEU A 476 -1.67 9.36 10.20
N GLY A 477 -1.32 10.52 10.75
CA GLY A 477 -0.11 11.24 10.35
C GLY A 477 -0.23 12.04 9.06
N PHE A 478 -1.45 12.19 8.52
CA PHE A 478 -1.76 12.98 7.32
C PHE A 478 -2.60 14.23 7.64
N ASN A 479 -2.38 14.81 8.82
CA ASN A 479 -3.06 16.03 9.28
C ASN A 479 -4.59 15.89 9.45
N HIS A 480 -5.02 14.78 10.03
CA HIS A 480 -6.41 14.54 10.42
C HIS A 480 -6.51 14.48 11.96
N PRO A 481 -6.55 15.63 12.66
CA PRO A 481 -6.39 15.69 14.12
C PRO A 481 -7.45 14.88 14.89
N ASP A 482 -8.65 14.75 14.36
CA ASP A 482 -9.70 13.95 15.00
C ASP A 482 -9.40 12.44 14.91
N VAL A 483 -8.80 11.98 13.81
CA VAL A 483 -8.35 10.59 13.65
C VAL A 483 -7.08 10.34 14.47
N ASP A 484 -6.13 11.28 14.43
CA ASP A 484 -4.92 11.23 15.25
C ASP A 484 -5.28 11.08 16.74
N LYS A 485 -6.29 11.84 17.19
CA LYS A 485 -6.80 11.74 18.57
C LYS A 485 -7.36 10.36 18.90
N VAL A 486 -8.11 9.73 17.99
CA VAL A 486 -8.62 8.35 18.18
C VAL A 486 -7.47 7.37 18.41
N VAL A 487 -6.39 7.48 17.63
CA VAL A 487 -5.21 6.63 17.79
C VAL A 487 -4.49 6.90 19.11
N VAL A 488 -4.29 8.17 19.48
CA VAL A 488 -3.68 8.55 20.77
C VAL A 488 -4.50 7.99 21.93
N ASP A 489 -5.83 8.14 21.90
CA ASP A 489 -6.74 7.60 22.91
C ASP A 489 -6.67 6.07 23.01
N TYR A 490 -6.59 5.38 21.84
CA TYR A 490 -6.42 3.94 21.80
C TYR A 490 -5.08 3.50 22.42
N PHE A 491 -3.98 4.19 22.13
CA PHE A 491 -2.70 3.90 22.77
C PHE A 491 -2.72 4.15 24.29
N ALA A 492 -3.55 5.08 24.74
CA ALA A 492 -3.70 5.33 26.17
C ALA A 492 -4.58 4.29 26.88
N THR A 493 -5.66 3.82 26.24
CA THR A 493 -6.75 3.09 26.92
C THR A 493 -6.97 1.65 26.41
N GLY A 494 -6.45 1.27 25.23
CA GLY A 494 -6.77 0.02 24.53
C GLY A 494 -8.15 0.02 23.86
N ARG A 495 -8.83 1.18 23.79
CA ARG A 495 -10.20 1.30 23.28
C ARG A 495 -10.32 2.47 22.30
N ALA A 496 -11.09 2.26 21.24
CA ALA A 496 -11.53 3.34 20.36
C ALA A 496 -12.40 4.33 21.15
N SER A 497 -12.13 5.62 21.00
CA SER A 497 -12.91 6.69 21.67
C SER A 497 -14.20 7.05 20.94
N THR A 498 -14.32 6.63 19.67
CA THR A 498 -15.51 6.79 18.82
C THR A 498 -15.56 5.67 17.78
N GLU A 499 -16.72 5.46 17.17
CA GLU A 499 -16.90 4.53 16.05
C GLU A 499 -16.97 5.26 14.69
N TYR A 500 -17.01 6.60 14.69
CA TYR A 500 -17.19 7.40 13.47
C TYR A 500 -16.51 8.75 13.57
N VAL A 501 -15.84 9.15 12.47
CA VAL A 501 -15.21 10.47 12.29
C VAL A 501 -15.60 11.02 10.92
N THR A 502 -15.93 12.31 10.82
CA THR A 502 -16.17 12.99 9.55
C THR A 502 -15.00 13.94 9.26
N VAL A 503 -14.31 13.71 8.14
CA VAL A 503 -13.21 14.57 7.68
C VAL A 503 -13.68 15.56 6.61
N GLY A 504 -14.63 15.17 5.75
CA GLY A 504 -15.17 16.03 4.68
C GLY A 504 -14.21 16.23 3.49
N LEU A 505 -14.58 17.14 2.60
CA LEU A 505 -13.76 17.56 1.47
C LEU A 505 -12.71 18.61 1.92
N PRO A 506 -11.56 18.69 1.24
CA PRO A 506 -10.49 19.60 1.64
C PRO A 506 -10.88 21.07 1.44
N THR A 507 -10.31 21.96 2.25
CA THR A 507 -10.40 23.38 2.01
C THR A 507 -9.66 23.75 0.72
N PRO A 508 -10.26 24.52 -0.20
CA PRO A 508 -9.62 24.92 -1.45
C PRO A 508 -8.44 25.86 -1.19
N VAL A 509 -7.32 25.62 -1.89
CA VAL A 509 -6.10 26.42 -1.79
C VAL A 509 -5.42 26.53 -3.15
N ILE A 510 -4.81 27.68 -3.46
CA ILE A 510 -3.86 27.79 -4.57
C ILE A 510 -2.49 27.36 -4.06
N ALA A 511 -1.98 26.26 -4.59
CA ALA A 511 -0.66 25.77 -4.27
C ALA A 511 0.39 26.48 -5.13
N ASN A 512 1.25 27.27 -4.51
CA ASN A 512 2.26 28.07 -5.20
C ASN A 512 3.58 27.32 -5.44
N ASN A 513 3.79 26.13 -4.82
CA ASN A 513 5.02 25.37 -4.95
C ASN A 513 4.79 23.89 -4.64
N THR A 514 5.48 22.99 -5.33
CA THR A 514 5.18 21.55 -5.38
C THR A 514 5.29 20.84 -4.03
N ILE A 515 6.41 20.95 -3.36
CA ILE A 515 6.72 20.19 -2.13
C ILE A 515 6.46 21.03 -0.87
N GLU A 516 6.76 22.32 -0.90
CA GLU A 516 6.58 23.18 0.27
C GLU A 516 5.11 23.49 0.56
N SER A 517 4.27 23.58 -0.49
CA SER A 517 2.83 23.74 -0.31
C SER A 517 2.15 22.45 0.17
N LEU A 518 2.62 21.29 -0.24
CA LEU A 518 2.17 20.02 0.31
C LEU A 518 2.53 19.91 1.80
N LYS A 519 3.74 20.34 2.18
CA LYS A 519 4.16 20.43 3.58
C LYS A 519 3.40 21.48 4.40
N ALA A 520 3.03 22.61 3.79
CA ALA A 520 2.29 23.68 4.46
C ALA A 520 0.80 23.32 4.66
N GLN A 521 0.22 22.52 3.77
CA GLN A 521 -1.16 22.01 3.89
C GLN A 521 -1.28 20.90 4.95
N GLN A 522 -0.15 20.30 5.36
CA GLN A 522 -0.08 19.32 6.44
C GLN A 522 0.18 19.97 7.83
N ARG A 523 0.33 21.29 7.90
CA ARG A 523 0.46 22.07 9.15
C ARG A 523 -0.87 22.73 9.51
#